data_88368b70d00757aeac03d160c1121390
#
_entry.id   88368b70d00757aeac03d160c1121390
#
_cell.length_a   1.000
_cell.length_b   1.000
_cell.length_c   1.000
_cell.angle_alpha   90.00
_cell.angle_beta   90.00
_cell.angle_gamma   90.00
#
_symmetry.space_group_name_H-M   'P 1'
#
loop_
_entity.id
_entity.type
_entity.pdbx_description
1 polymer ?
#
loop_
_entity_poly.entity_id
_entity_poly.type
_entity_poly.pdbx_seq_one_letter_code
_entity_poly.pdbx_strand_id
1 'polypeptide(L)'
;PVSHVQANPSSGSYAPLIDLTRCDGCESHPAPLCVEGCREGRNSSFPEPEQSQLRNYWPQKKHEDWSQKKHLRDRFTPYNWLFVQQVELDGKKISIPRRCMHCDNPPCAKLCPFGVKHKTPEGPVYIDHELCFGGAKCRSVCPWSVPQRQAGVGLYTLWQKYLPVGGGVMYKCDLCRERLGDGGKPYCIEACPNKAMRIGLRDEILIEAEMLRKKYNGDLYGVKENGGTS
;
A
#
# COMPACT_ATOMS: atom_id res chain seq x y z
N PRO A 1 16.51 -11.27 22.83
CA PRO A 1 16.53 -12.00 21.58
C PRO A 1 15.13 -11.89 20.96
N VAL A 2 15.04 -11.08 19.92
CA VAL A 2 13.81 -10.97 19.14
C VAL A 2 13.76 -12.21 18.27
N SER A 3 12.89 -13.15 18.59
CA SER A 3 12.63 -14.33 17.78
C SER A 3 12.10 -13.87 16.42
N HIS A 4 12.90 -14.06 15.40
CA HIS A 4 12.49 -13.87 14.01
C HIS A 4 11.49 -14.98 13.67
N VAL A 5 10.20 -14.69 13.86
CA VAL A 5 9.14 -15.55 13.31
C VAL A 5 9.16 -15.34 11.80
N GLN A 6 9.76 -16.29 11.09
CA GLN A 6 9.47 -16.48 9.68
C GLN A 6 8.02 -16.97 9.61
N ALA A 7 7.10 -16.07 9.29
CA ALA A 7 5.74 -16.47 8.99
C ALA A 7 5.79 -17.26 7.67
N ASN A 8 5.74 -18.58 7.76
CA ASN A 8 5.29 -19.39 6.63
C ASN A 8 3.88 -18.90 6.28
N PRO A 9 3.57 -18.62 5.02
CA PRO A 9 2.21 -18.28 4.64
C PRO A 9 1.30 -19.45 5.06
N SER A 10 0.43 -19.18 6.02
CA SER A 10 -0.58 -20.14 6.43
C SER A 10 -1.52 -20.40 5.25
N SER A 11 -2.04 -21.61 5.13
CA SER A 11 -3.00 -22.03 4.09
C SER A 11 -4.28 -21.20 4.02
N GLY A 12 -4.45 -20.21 4.89
CA GLY A 12 -5.57 -19.28 4.98
C GLY A 12 -5.22 -17.82 4.65
N SER A 13 -4.01 -17.50 4.14
CA SER A 13 -3.69 -16.11 3.78
C SER A 13 -4.31 -15.72 2.45
N TYR A 14 -4.74 -14.45 2.35
CA TYR A 14 -5.26 -13.88 1.10
C TYR A 14 -4.13 -13.34 0.24
N ALA A 15 -4.26 -13.53 -1.07
CA ALA A 15 -3.40 -12.89 -2.06
C ALA A 15 -4.22 -12.16 -3.12
N PRO A 16 -3.82 -10.96 -3.54
CA PRO A 16 -4.42 -10.30 -4.69
C PRO A 16 -3.69 -10.69 -5.98
N LEU A 17 -4.45 -10.84 -7.04
CA LEU A 17 -3.98 -11.02 -8.41
C LEU A 17 -4.33 -9.79 -9.23
N ILE A 18 -3.38 -9.29 -10.01
CA ILE A 18 -3.60 -8.23 -10.99
C ILE A 18 -3.29 -8.79 -12.38
N ASP A 19 -4.33 -8.93 -13.19
CA ASP A 19 -4.26 -9.40 -14.57
C ASP A 19 -4.17 -8.17 -15.49
N LEU A 20 -2.97 -7.89 -15.97
CA LEU A 20 -2.70 -6.72 -16.81
C LEU A 20 -3.34 -6.84 -18.20
N THR A 21 -3.71 -8.05 -18.65
CA THR A 21 -4.38 -8.24 -19.93
C THR A 21 -5.81 -7.72 -19.92
N ARG A 22 -6.40 -7.52 -18.72
CA ARG A 22 -7.76 -7.04 -18.50
C ARG A 22 -7.81 -5.58 -18.03
N CYS A 23 -6.67 -4.98 -17.69
CA CYS A 23 -6.62 -3.61 -17.19
C CYS A 23 -6.51 -2.62 -18.35
N ASP A 24 -7.60 -1.93 -18.63
CA ASP A 24 -7.67 -0.83 -19.63
C ASP A 24 -7.34 0.54 -19.04
N GLY A 25 -7.01 0.62 -17.73
CA GLY A 25 -6.78 1.89 -17.05
C GLY A 25 -8.03 2.73 -16.82
N CYS A 26 -9.21 2.21 -17.15
CA CYS A 26 -10.49 2.93 -17.12
C CYS A 26 -10.46 4.22 -17.95
N GLU A 27 -9.92 4.18 -19.19
CA GLU A 27 -9.69 5.36 -20.03
C GLU A 27 -10.97 6.14 -20.36
N SER A 28 -12.15 5.50 -20.28
CA SER A 28 -13.45 6.16 -20.46
C SER A 28 -13.90 6.99 -19.24
N HIS A 29 -13.16 6.95 -18.14
CA HIS A 29 -13.49 7.66 -16.90
C HIS A 29 -12.45 8.75 -16.58
N PRO A 30 -12.85 9.80 -15.85
CA PRO A 30 -11.92 10.89 -15.45
C PRO A 30 -10.75 10.41 -14.59
N ALA A 31 -10.94 9.30 -13.88
CA ALA A 31 -9.91 8.62 -13.10
C ALA A 31 -10.20 7.11 -13.03
N PRO A 32 -9.17 6.27 -12.82
CA PRO A 32 -9.39 4.83 -12.70
C PRO A 32 -10.34 4.49 -11.54
N LEU A 33 -11.40 3.72 -11.81
CA LEU A 33 -12.43 3.42 -10.83
C LEU A 33 -11.90 2.71 -9.57
N CYS A 34 -10.87 1.89 -9.72
CA CYS A 34 -10.20 1.25 -8.58
C CYS A 34 -9.51 2.27 -7.66
N VAL A 35 -9.00 3.38 -8.21
CA VAL A 35 -8.40 4.48 -7.44
C VAL A 35 -9.49 5.23 -6.67
N GLU A 36 -10.58 5.59 -7.34
CA GLU A 36 -11.70 6.28 -6.69
C GLU A 36 -12.35 5.40 -5.62
N GLY A 37 -12.67 4.14 -5.91
CA GLY A 37 -13.23 3.22 -4.92
C GLY A 37 -12.33 3.02 -3.70
N CYS A 38 -10.98 2.96 -3.90
CA CYS A 38 -10.04 2.93 -2.78
C CYS A 38 -10.11 4.21 -1.94
N ARG A 39 -10.17 5.37 -2.59
CA ARG A 39 -10.19 6.68 -1.92
C ARG A 39 -11.48 6.91 -1.15
N GLU A 40 -12.61 6.61 -1.75
CA GLU A 40 -13.93 6.74 -1.12
C GLU A 40 -14.07 5.80 0.07
N GLY A 41 -13.75 4.52 -0.11
CA GLY A 41 -13.87 3.51 0.93
C GLY A 41 -12.86 3.65 2.08
N ARG A 42 -11.76 4.39 1.88
CA ARG A 42 -10.72 4.63 2.91
C ARG A 42 -10.67 6.09 3.38
N ASN A 43 -11.64 6.89 3.02
CA ASN A 43 -11.67 8.32 3.34
C ASN A 43 -11.50 8.60 4.85
N SER A 44 -12.16 7.84 5.71
CA SER A 44 -12.05 7.94 7.16
C SER A 44 -10.66 7.63 7.73
N SER A 45 -9.80 6.97 6.95
CA SER A 45 -8.42 6.63 7.34
C SER A 45 -7.39 7.65 6.85
N PHE A 46 -7.82 8.69 6.14
CA PHE A 46 -6.92 9.71 5.63
C PHE A 46 -6.51 10.69 6.73
N PRO A 47 -5.28 11.21 6.67
CA PRO A 47 -4.80 12.14 7.67
C PRO A 47 -5.53 13.49 7.61
N GLU A 48 -5.77 14.07 8.78
CA GLU A 48 -6.28 15.44 8.95
C GLU A 48 -5.25 16.27 9.72
N PRO A 49 -4.29 16.89 9.01
CA PRO A 49 -3.21 17.60 9.66
C PRO A 49 -3.66 18.95 10.22
N GLU A 50 -3.21 19.25 11.43
CA GLU A 50 -3.33 20.58 11.99
C GLU A 50 -2.22 21.49 11.46
N GLN A 51 -2.58 22.61 10.84
CA GLN A 51 -1.63 23.55 10.24
C GLN A 51 -0.62 24.09 11.28
N SER A 52 -1.05 24.31 12.52
CA SER A 52 -0.22 24.72 13.64
C SER A 52 0.86 23.69 14.02
N GLN A 53 0.68 22.44 13.63
CA GLN A 53 1.56 21.31 13.91
C GLN A 53 2.49 20.95 12.74
N LEU A 54 2.44 21.69 11.64
CA LEU A 54 3.33 21.53 10.49
C LEU A 54 4.70 22.13 10.80
N ARG A 55 5.56 21.34 11.43
CA ARG A 55 6.93 21.77 11.81
C ARG A 55 7.98 20.95 11.08
N ASN A 56 9.11 21.61 10.82
CA ASN A 56 10.27 20.92 10.25
C ASN A 56 10.84 19.93 11.27
N TYR A 57 11.13 18.71 10.80
CA TYR A 57 11.72 17.67 11.62
C TYR A 57 13.25 17.60 11.42
N TRP A 58 13.93 17.15 12.45
CA TRP A 58 15.37 16.94 12.41
C TRP A 58 15.70 15.56 11.80
N PRO A 59 16.80 15.40 11.04
CA PRO A 59 17.80 16.41 10.67
C PRO A 59 17.47 17.17 9.38
N GLN A 60 16.43 16.80 8.63
CA GLN A 60 16.16 17.30 7.26
C GLN A 60 15.72 18.76 7.23
N LYS A 61 15.33 19.34 8.37
CA LYS A 61 14.85 20.73 8.50
C LYS A 61 13.70 21.09 7.53
N LYS A 62 12.85 20.12 7.21
CA LYS A 62 11.67 20.24 6.37
C LYS A 62 10.56 19.32 6.88
N HIS A 63 9.34 19.54 6.41
CA HIS A 63 8.20 18.65 6.63
C HIS A 63 7.58 18.21 5.31
N GLU A 64 6.83 17.12 5.35
CA GLU A 64 6.10 16.59 4.20
C GLU A 64 4.60 16.82 4.45
N ASP A 65 4.05 17.80 3.75
CA ASP A 65 2.61 18.10 3.78
C ASP A 65 1.99 17.86 2.41
N TRP A 66 0.94 17.07 2.39
CA TRP A 66 0.16 16.72 1.21
C TRP A 66 -1.27 17.25 1.26
N SER A 67 -1.63 18.02 2.28
CA SER A 67 -3.00 18.50 2.51
C SER A 67 -3.57 19.28 1.33
N GLN A 68 -2.72 20.08 0.65
CA GLN A 68 -3.08 20.82 -0.56
C GLN A 68 -3.01 19.97 -1.85
N LYS A 69 -2.54 18.73 -1.75
CA LYS A 69 -2.33 17.81 -2.88
C LYS A 69 -3.23 16.58 -2.82
N LYS A 70 -4.34 16.66 -2.10
CA LYS A 70 -5.32 15.58 -1.96
C LYS A 70 -5.92 15.15 -3.30
N HIS A 71 -5.91 16.02 -4.32
CA HIS A 71 -6.44 15.76 -5.66
C HIS A 71 -5.55 14.81 -6.49
N LEU A 72 -4.27 14.64 -6.14
CA LEU A 72 -3.34 13.81 -6.92
C LEU A 72 -3.76 12.33 -6.89
N ARG A 73 -3.80 11.70 -8.08
CA ARG A 73 -4.19 10.31 -8.29
C ARG A 73 -3.17 9.48 -9.07
N ASP A 74 -2.11 10.12 -9.53
CA ASP A 74 -1.08 9.56 -10.41
C ASP A 74 0.14 8.99 -9.65
N ARG A 75 0.09 9.04 -8.32
CA ARG A 75 1.19 8.61 -7.45
C ARG A 75 0.73 8.22 -6.05
N PHE A 76 1.63 7.59 -5.29
CA PHE A 76 1.40 7.36 -3.86
C PHE A 76 1.47 8.68 -3.09
N THR A 77 0.45 8.91 -2.27
CA THR A 77 0.40 10.00 -1.28
C THR A 77 -0.25 9.46 0.00
N PRO A 78 -0.24 10.19 1.13
CA PRO A 78 -1.03 9.80 2.30
C PRO A 78 -2.53 9.69 2.04
N TYR A 79 -3.02 10.32 0.96
CA TYR A 79 -4.42 10.35 0.54
C TYR A 79 -4.71 9.48 -0.70
N ASN A 80 -3.69 8.80 -1.24
CA ASN A 80 -3.82 7.98 -2.44
C ASN A 80 -2.93 6.74 -2.33
N TRP A 81 -3.52 5.60 -1.98
CA TRP A 81 -2.78 4.37 -1.67
C TRP A 81 -2.69 3.39 -2.84
N LEU A 82 -3.35 3.74 -3.93
CA LEU A 82 -3.34 3.02 -5.20
C LEU A 82 -3.34 4.05 -6.33
N PHE A 83 -2.59 3.81 -7.39
CA PHE A 83 -2.69 4.56 -8.64
C PHE A 83 -2.46 3.62 -9.82
N VAL A 84 -2.89 4.04 -11.02
CA VAL A 84 -2.63 3.28 -12.24
C VAL A 84 -1.52 3.98 -13.01
N GLN A 85 -0.41 3.27 -13.18
CA GLN A 85 0.71 3.72 -14.00
C GLN A 85 0.46 3.28 -15.45
N GLN A 86 0.59 4.20 -16.39
CA GLN A 86 0.58 3.89 -17.81
C GLN A 86 2.02 3.79 -18.32
N VAL A 87 2.31 2.74 -19.05
CA VAL A 87 3.60 2.51 -19.70
C VAL A 87 3.34 2.17 -21.15
N GLU A 88 4.18 2.67 -22.04
CA GLU A 88 4.18 2.26 -23.44
C GLU A 88 5.32 1.30 -23.67
N LEU A 89 5.01 0.13 -24.22
CA LEU A 89 5.98 -0.91 -24.55
C LEU A 89 5.63 -1.46 -25.94
N ASP A 90 6.59 -1.40 -26.86
CA ASP A 90 6.44 -1.85 -28.24
C ASP A 90 5.17 -1.28 -28.94
N GLY A 91 4.90 0.02 -28.71
CA GLY A 91 3.73 0.72 -29.26
C GLY A 91 2.40 0.31 -28.61
N LYS A 92 2.44 -0.50 -27.56
CA LYS A 92 1.25 -0.89 -26.78
C LYS A 92 1.22 -0.17 -25.45
N LYS A 93 0.06 0.39 -25.12
CA LYS A 93 -0.20 1.02 -23.84
C LYS A 93 -0.61 -0.04 -22.82
N ILE A 94 0.11 -0.11 -21.72
CA ILE A 94 -0.15 -1.04 -20.62
C ILE A 94 -0.48 -0.24 -19.37
N SER A 95 -1.61 -0.54 -18.74
CA SER A 95 -2.06 0.07 -17.50
C SER A 95 -1.76 -0.84 -16.33
N ILE A 96 -0.96 -0.35 -15.38
CA ILE A 96 -0.45 -1.13 -14.25
C ILE A 96 -0.97 -0.53 -12.94
N PRO A 97 -1.93 -1.17 -12.27
CA PRO A 97 -2.34 -0.77 -10.93
C PRO A 97 -1.18 -0.96 -9.93
N ARG A 98 -0.72 0.14 -9.35
CA ARG A 98 0.38 0.18 -8.37
C ARG A 98 -0.19 0.34 -6.97
N ARG A 99 0.13 -0.60 -6.08
CA ARG A 99 -0.31 -0.60 -4.68
C ARG A 99 0.72 -1.31 -3.80
N CYS A 100 0.44 -1.44 -2.49
CA CYS A 100 1.27 -2.25 -1.62
C CYS A 100 1.24 -3.72 -2.06
N MET A 101 2.40 -4.37 -2.10
CA MET A 101 2.54 -5.78 -2.47
C MET A 101 2.20 -6.73 -1.31
N HIS A 102 2.06 -6.23 -0.08
CA HIS A 102 1.83 -7.05 1.11
C HIS A 102 2.80 -8.24 1.22
N CYS A 103 4.10 -7.96 1.05
CA CYS A 103 5.18 -8.94 0.98
C CYS A 103 5.10 -10.00 2.08
N ASP A 104 5.42 -11.26 1.77
CA ASP A 104 5.51 -12.35 2.75
C ASP A 104 6.64 -12.10 3.74
N ASN A 105 7.74 -11.55 3.25
CA ASN A 105 8.87 -11.11 4.06
C ASN A 105 9.02 -9.58 4.03
N PRO A 106 8.14 -8.79 4.72
CA PRO A 106 8.05 -7.36 4.55
C PRO A 106 9.23 -6.61 5.18
N PRO A 107 10.19 -6.07 4.40
CA PRO A 107 11.32 -5.32 4.95
C PRO A 107 10.86 -4.07 5.70
N CYS A 108 9.75 -3.49 5.28
CA CYS A 108 9.18 -2.32 5.93
C CYS A 108 8.67 -2.59 7.36
N ALA A 109 8.25 -3.83 7.67
CA ALA A 109 7.89 -4.22 9.03
C ALA A 109 9.14 -4.61 9.84
N LYS A 110 10.02 -5.43 9.26
CA LYS A 110 11.24 -5.91 9.94
C LYS A 110 12.19 -4.80 10.34
N LEU A 111 12.31 -3.76 9.53
CA LEU A 111 13.25 -2.65 9.74
C LEU A 111 12.58 -1.40 10.35
N CYS A 112 11.35 -1.51 10.84
CA CYS A 112 10.71 -0.42 11.57
C CYS A 112 11.32 -0.30 12.96
N PRO A 113 11.99 0.82 13.31
CA PRO A 113 12.66 0.95 14.61
C PRO A 113 11.69 1.01 15.80
N PHE A 114 10.43 1.33 15.53
CA PHE A 114 9.35 1.45 16.53
C PHE A 114 8.46 0.21 16.61
N GLY A 115 8.66 -0.79 15.74
CA GLY A 115 7.84 -2.00 15.71
C GLY A 115 6.36 -1.80 15.34
N VAL A 116 5.99 -0.64 14.81
CA VAL A 116 4.59 -0.24 14.54
C VAL A 116 4.06 -0.73 13.19
N LYS A 117 4.77 -1.64 12.55
CA LYS A 117 4.33 -2.28 11.31
C LYS A 117 4.18 -3.76 11.51
N HIS A 118 3.06 -4.26 11.11
CA HIS A 118 2.65 -5.62 11.37
C HIS A 118 2.26 -6.30 10.06
N LYS A 119 2.40 -7.63 10.03
CA LYS A 119 1.79 -8.52 9.05
C LYS A 119 0.82 -9.41 9.81
N THR A 120 -0.43 -9.47 9.36
CA THR A 120 -1.42 -10.39 9.93
C THR A 120 -1.24 -11.79 9.34
N PRO A 121 -1.73 -12.84 10.03
CA PRO A 121 -1.71 -14.20 9.48
C PRO A 121 -2.45 -14.31 8.14
N GLU A 122 -3.49 -13.51 7.93
CA GLU A 122 -4.30 -13.45 6.71
C GLU A 122 -3.58 -12.75 5.55
N GLY A 123 -2.39 -12.18 5.77
CA GLY A 123 -1.53 -11.60 4.74
C GLY A 123 -1.36 -10.09 4.78
N PRO A 124 -2.36 -9.26 5.15
CA PRO A 124 -2.21 -7.81 5.18
C PRO A 124 -1.01 -7.32 5.97
N VAL A 125 -0.23 -6.42 5.36
CA VAL A 125 0.81 -5.65 6.05
C VAL A 125 0.26 -4.26 6.30
N TYR A 126 0.22 -3.80 7.55
CA TYR A 126 -0.35 -2.51 7.92
C TYR A 126 0.58 -1.68 8.81
N ILE A 127 0.22 -0.44 9.05
CA ILE A 127 0.90 0.49 9.95
C ILE A 127 -0.08 0.83 11.07
N ASP A 128 0.38 0.75 12.32
CA ASP A 128 -0.31 1.37 13.42
C ASP A 128 -0.06 2.89 13.35
N HIS A 129 -1.09 3.62 12.92
CA HIS A 129 -1.01 5.07 12.72
C HIS A 129 -0.91 5.84 14.05
N GLU A 130 -1.46 5.28 15.13
CA GLU A 130 -1.45 5.91 16.45
C GLU A 130 -0.04 5.93 17.05
N LEU A 131 0.73 4.86 16.81
CA LEU A 131 2.08 4.72 17.35
C LEU A 131 3.18 5.13 16.36
N CYS A 132 2.83 5.53 15.13
CA CYS A 132 3.80 5.85 14.10
C CYS A 132 4.42 7.24 14.30
N PHE A 133 5.74 7.32 14.39
CA PHE A 133 6.52 8.57 14.48
C PHE A 133 7.01 9.11 13.13
N GLY A 134 6.63 8.51 12.01
CA GLY A 134 6.95 9.01 10.67
C GLY A 134 8.44 8.98 10.29
N GLY A 135 9.25 8.10 10.88
CA GLY A 135 10.69 8.00 10.59
C GLY A 135 11.04 7.61 9.14
N ALA A 136 10.04 7.22 8.33
CA ALA A 136 10.12 6.91 6.90
C ALA A 136 11.12 5.79 6.51
N LYS A 137 11.70 5.05 7.44
CA LYS A 137 12.55 3.89 7.15
C LYS A 137 11.82 2.88 6.26
N CYS A 138 10.52 2.69 6.52
CA CYS A 138 9.67 1.81 5.73
C CYS A 138 9.54 2.21 4.25
N ARG A 139 9.62 3.50 3.92
CA ARG A 139 9.64 3.98 2.54
C ARG A 139 11.00 3.71 1.90
N SER A 140 12.09 4.01 2.62
CA SER A 140 13.45 3.86 2.08
C SER A 140 13.84 2.39 1.81
N VAL A 141 13.25 1.43 2.54
CA VAL A 141 13.50 -0.01 2.31
C VAL A 141 12.48 -0.68 1.42
N CYS A 142 11.42 0.04 1.01
CA CYS A 142 10.41 -0.48 0.08
C CYS A 142 10.90 -0.27 -1.36
N PRO A 143 11.10 -1.34 -2.17
CA PRO A 143 11.55 -1.19 -3.56
C PRO A 143 10.63 -0.34 -4.42
N TRP A 144 9.35 -0.26 -4.03
CA TRP A 144 8.31 0.50 -4.73
C TRP A 144 7.97 1.83 -4.07
N SER A 145 8.66 2.22 -2.98
CA SER A 145 8.45 3.46 -2.24
C SER A 145 6.99 3.72 -1.83
N VAL A 146 6.23 2.65 -1.52
CA VAL A 146 4.78 2.73 -1.27
C VAL A 146 4.41 3.59 -0.06
N PRO A 147 5.03 3.45 1.14
CA PRO A 147 4.64 4.24 2.30
C PRO A 147 4.94 5.73 2.12
N GLN A 148 3.94 6.59 2.35
CA GLN A 148 4.08 8.05 2.25
C GLN A 148 3.81 8.69 3.61
N ARG A 149 4.49 9.81 3.89
CA ARG A 149 4.39 10.51 5.16
C ARG A 149 3.54 11.75 5.07
N GLN A 150 2.71 11.98 6.10
CA GLN A 150 2.04 13.24 6.34
C GLN A 150 2.52 13.83 7.67
N ALA A 151 2.97 15.08 7.64
CA ALA A 151 3.29 15.88 8.82
C ALA A 151 2.00 16.46 9.46
N GLY A 152 2.12 16.98 10.69
CA GLY A 152 0.99 17.62 11.38
C GLY A 152 -0.04 16.64 11.96
N VAL A 153 0.29 15.35 12.05
CA VAL A 153 -0.56 14.28 12.59
C VAL A 153 0.23 13.29 13.43
N GLY A 154 -0.41 12.65 14.39
CA GLY A 154 0.15 11.56 15.18
C GLY A 154 0.87 11.99 16.45
N LEU A 155 1.31 11.00 17.23
CA LEU A 155 1.88 11.20 18.57
C LEU A 155 3.09 12.14 18.59
N TYR A 156 3.90 12.19 17.52
CA TYR A 156 5.07 13.03 17.48
C TYR A 156 4.73 14.51 17.66
N THR A 157 3.51 14.95 17.35
CA THR A 157 3.07 16.35 17.52
C THR A 157 3.08 16.79 18.98
N LEU A 158 2.88 15.86 19.91
CA LEU A 158 2.93 16.11 21.36
C LEU A 158 4.34 16.39 21.84
N TRP A 159 5.35 15.77 21.24
CA TRP A 159 6.74 15.81 21.67
C TRP A 159 7.64 16.71 20.84
N GLN A 160 7.22 17.10 19.63
CA GLN A 160 8.04 17.87 18.68
C GLN A 160 8.51 19.23 19.21
N LYS A 161 7.83 19.76 20.24
CA LYS A 161 8.22 21.01 20.91
C LYS A 161 9.49 20.82 21.76
N TYR A 162 9.67 19.62 22.32
CA TYR A 162 10.75 19.30 23.25
C TYR A 162 11.84 18.44 22.60
N LEU A 163 11.43 17.51 21.76
CA LEU A 163 12.33 16.58 21.07
C LEU A 163 11.96 16.62 19.56
N PRO A 164 12.85 17.13 18.70
CA PRO A 164 12.58 17.25 17.26
C PRO A 164 12.71 15.90 16.54
N VAL A 165 12.17 14.84 17.12
CA VAL A 165 12.17 13.48 16.57
C VAL A 165 10.83 13.17 15.89
N GLY A 166 10.89 12.33 14.87
CA GLY A 166 9.70 12.00 14.09
C GLY A 166 9.45 13.03 12.98
N GLY A 167 8.34 12.91 12.30
CA GLY A 167 8.04 13.79 11.14
C GLY A 167 6.61 13.64 10.62
N GLY A 168 5.74 13.00 11.38
CA GLY A 168 4.36 12.71 10.99
C GLY A 168 4.01 11.25 11.14
N VAL A 169 3.08 10.80 10.33
CA VAL A 169 2.62 9.41 10.27
C VAL A 169 2.78 8.90 8.84
N MET A 170 3.15 7.63 8.72
CA MET A 170 3.28 6.96 7.43
C MET A 170 1.95 6.30 7.05
N TYR A 171 1.55 6.45 5.79
CA TYR A 171 0.32 5.90 5.23
C TYR A 171 0.61 5.00 4.04
N LYS A 172 -0.15 3.94 3.89
CA LYS A 172 -0.12 3.02 2.74
C LYS A 172 -1.34 2.12 2.73
N CYS A 173 -1.60 1.45 1.61
CA CYS A 173 -2.58 0.38 1.51
C CYS A 173 -2.37 -0.68 2.61
N ASP A 174 -3.44 -1.05 3.31
CA ASP A 174 -3.52 -2.08 4.35
C ASP A 174 -4.32 -3.31 3.90
N LEU A 175 -4.61 -3.42 2.60
CA LEU A 175 -5.44 -4.45 1.97
C LEU A 175 -6.90 -4.44 2.45
N CYS A 176 -7.37 -3.31 3.02
CA CYS A 176 -8.68 -3.20 3.66
C CYS A 176 -8.89 -4.32 4.71
N ARG A 177 -7.90 -4.54 5.59
CA ARG A 177 -7.80 -5.69 6.52
C ARG A 177 -9.05 -5.92 7.35
N GLU A 178 -9.69 -4.85 7.84
CA GLU A 178 -10.92 -4.92 8.63
C GLU A 178 -12.05 -5.52 7.78
N ARG A 179 -12.24 -4.98 6.59
CA ARG A 179 -13.25 -5.46 5.65
C ARG A 179 -12.99 -6.91 5.19
N LEU A 180 -11.73 -7.31 5.01
CA LEU A 180 -11.36 -8.70 4.75
C LEU A 180 -11.71 -9.61 5.93
N GLY A 181 -11.49 -9.15 7.16
CA GLY A 181 -11.88 -9.85 8.37
C GLY A 181 -13.38 -10.09 8.48
N ASP A 182 -14.19 -9.16 7.95
CA ASP A 182 -15.65 -9.25 7.88
C ASP A 182 -16.14 -10.03 6.64
N GLY A 183 -15.25 -10.68 5.88
CA GLY A 183 -15.59 -11.46 4.68
C GLY A 183 -15.85 -10.61 3.42
N GLY A 184 -15.62 -9.29 3.49
CA GLY A 184 -15.75 -8.39 2.35
C GLY A 184 -14.49 -8.34 1.47
N LYS A 185 -14.58 -7.68 0.32
CA LYS A 185 -13.44 -7.49 -0.60
C LYS A 185 -12.88 -6.08 -0.47
N PRO A 186 -11.57 -5.87 -0.75
CA PRO A 186 -11.00 -4.54 -0.86
C PRO A 186 -11.76 -3.66 -1.85
N TYR A 187 -12.01 -2.40 -1.49
CA TYR A 187 -12.79 -1.46 -2.31
C TYR A 187 -12.29 -1.32 -3.74
N CYS A 188 -10.95 -1.29 -3.94
CA CYS A 188 -10.36 -1.20 -5.28
C CYS A 188 -10.67 -2.41 -6.16
N ILE A 189 -10.84 -3.58 -5.55
CA ILE A 189 -11.17 -4.83 -6.26
C ILE A 189 -12.65 -4.84 -6.65
N GLU A 190 -13.53 -4.43 -5.75
CA GLU A 190 -14.96 -4.30 -6.06
C GLU A 190 -15.24 -3.26 -7.14
N ALA A 191 -14.55 -2.13 -7.09
CA ALA A 191 -14.71 -1.05 -8.05
C ALA A 191 -14.12 -1.36 -9.45
N CYS A 192 -13.42 -2.49 -9.64
CA CYS A 192 -12.80 -2.83 -10.92
C CYS A 192 -13.83 -3.45 -11.90
N PRO A 193 -14.30 -2.73 -12.95
CA PRO A 193 -15.34 -3.21 -13.84
C PRO A 193 -14.89 -4.43 -14.65
N ASN A 194 -13.63 -4.44 -15.08
CA ASN A 194 -13.05 -5.50 -15.90
C ASN A 194 -12.56 -6.69 -15.07
N LYS A 195 -12.72 -6.65 -13.73
CA LYS A 195 -12.20 -7.67 -12.82
C LYS A 195 -10.72 -7.99 -13.07
N ALA A 196 -9.95 -6.96 -13.44
CA ALA A 196 -8.50 -7.06 -13.63
C ALA A 196 -7.79 -7.31 -12.29
N MET A 197 -8.39 -6.84 -11.18
CA MET A 197 -7.92 -7.14 -9.83
C MET A 197 -8.85 -8.13 -9.15
N ARG A 198 -8.29 -9.17 -8.58
CA ARG A 198 -9.00 -10.22 -7.83
C ARG A 198 -8.31 -10.47 -6.50
N ILE A 199 -8.99 -11.11 -5.57
CA ILE A 199 -8.46 -11.57 -4.29
C ILE A 199 -9.08 -12.92 -3.96
N GLY A 200 -8.31 -13.80 -3.38
CA GLY A 200 -8.73 -15.12 -2.92
C GLY A 200 -7.69 -15.72 -1.98
N LEU A 201 -7.88 -16.96 -1.60
CA LEU A 201 -6.87 -17.71 -0.87
C LEU A 201 -5.60 -17.79 -1.71
N ARG A 202 -4.45 -17.62 -1.06
CA ARG A 202 -3.16 -17.49 -1.73
C ARG A 202 -2.86 -18.66 -2.67
N ASP A 203 -3.13 -19.88 -2.23
CA ASP A 203 -2.84 -21.08 -3.03
C ASP A 203 -3.74 -21.13 -4.30
N GLU A 204 -5.01 -20.76 -4.17
CA GLU A 204 -5.93 -20.67 -5.31
C GLU A 204 -5.50 -19.58 -6.30
N ILE A 205 -5.11 -18.42 -5.79
CA ILE A 205 -4.60 -17.30 -6.59
C ILE A 205 -3.30 -17.66 -7.32
N LEU A 206 -2.39 -18.40 -6.68
CA LEU A 206 -1.17 -18.85 -7.34
C LEU A 206 -1.45 -19.85 -8.47
N ILE A 207 -2.40 -20.76 -8.27
CA ILE A 207 -2.84 -21.70 -9.34
C ILE A 207 -3.44 -20.92 -10.52
N GLU A 208 -4.34 -19.97 -10.23
CA GLU A 208 -4.93 -19.12 -11.26
C GLU A 208 -3.88 -18.29 -12.01
N ALA A 209 -2.95 -17.67 -11.28
CA ALA A 209 -1.88 -16.88 -11.85
C ALA A 209 -0.99 -17.71 -12.80
N GLU A 210 -0.65 -18.94 -12.40
CA GLU A 210 0.15 -19.85 -13.24
C GLU A 210 -0.63 -20.31 -14.49
N MET A 211 -1.93 -20.52 -14.39
CA MET A 211 -2.76 -20.81 -15.56
C MET A 211 -2.78 -19.63 -16.55
N LEU A 212 -2.90 -18.40 -16.03
CA LEU A 212 -2.86 -17.19 -16.87
C LEU A 212 -1.48 -16.99 -17.50
N ARG A 213 -0.41 -17.20 -16.73
CA ARG A 213 0.95 -17.15 -17.24
C ARG A 213 1.14 -18.05 -18.44
N LYS A 214 0.72 -19.31 -18.35
CA LYS A 214 0.80 -20.29 -19.45
C LYS A 214 -0.07 -19.88 -20.65
N LYS A 215 -1.31 -19.44 -20.37
CA LYS A 215 -2.27 -19.04 -21.41
C LYS A 215 -1.76 -17.89 -22.27
N TYR A 216 -1.12 -16.90 -21.65
CA TYR A 216 -0.68 -15.67 -22.32
C TYR A 216 0.83 -15.66 -22.63
N ASN A 217 1.54 -16.75 -22.32
CA ASN A 217 3.00 -16.84 -22.41
C ASN A 217 3.68 -15.62 -21.75
N GLY A 218 3.19 -15.25 -20.56
CA GLY A 218 3.63 -14.08 -19.81
C GLY A 218 4.48 -14.44 -18.60
N ASP A 219 4.81 -13.41 -17.80
CA ASP A 219 5.55 -13.55 -16.57
C ASP A 219 4.69 -13.24 -15.34
N LEU A 220 5.05 -13.84 -14.20
CA LEU A 220 4.49 -13.54 -12.89
C LEU A 220 5.46 -12.68 -12.09
N TYR A 221 4.95 -11.55 -11.62
CA TYR A 221 5.66 -10.66 -10.71
C TYR A 221 5.03 -10.72 -9.31
N GLY A 222 5.86 -10.71 -8.26
CA GLY A 222 5.39 -10.78 -6.88
C GLY A 222 5.45 -12.18 -6.26
N VAL A 223 5.85 -13.20 -6.99
CA VAL A 223 5.96 -14.58 -6.47
C VAL A 223 7.25 -14.78 -5.68
N LYS A 224 8.34 -14.12 -6.07
CA LYS A 224 9.67 -14.25 -5.47
C LYS A 224 10.15 -13.00 -4.73
N GLU A 225 9.68 -11.83 -5.12
CA GLU A 225 10.08 -10.54 -4.58
C GLU A 225 9.72 -10.42 -3.11
N ASN A 226 10.73 -10.19 -2.25
CA ASN A 226 10.58 -10.15 -0.78
C ASN A 226 9.87 -11.39 -0.19
N GLY A 227 10.16 -12.57 -0.72
CA GLY A 227 9.60 -13.85 -0.27
C GLY A 227 8.22 -14.18 -0.85
N GLY A 228 7.73 -13.36 -1.78
CA GLY A 228 6.39 -13.44 -2.34
C GLY A 228 5.48 -12.31 -1.85
N THR A 229 4.22 -12.37 -2.27
CA THR A 229 3.18 -11.42 -1.88
C THR A 229 1.98 -12.15 -1.29
N SER A 230 1.32 -11.50 -0.36
CA SER A 230 0.01 -11.90 0.15
C SER A 230 -1.03 -10.93 -0.34
#